data_b6c81e7bbd10568f8a31476b99db500f
#
_entry.id   b6c81e7bbd10568f8a31476b99db500f
#
_cell.length_a   1.000
_cell.length_b   1.000
_cell.length_c   1.000
_cell.angle_alpha   90.00
_cell.angle_beta   90.00
_cell.angle_gamma   90.00
#
_symmetry.space_group_name_H-M   'P 1'
#
loop_
_entity.id
_entity.type
_entity.pdbx_description
1 polymer ?
#
loop_
_entity_poly.entity_id
_entity_poly.type
_entity_poly.pdbx_seq_one_letter_code
_entity_poly.pdbx_strand_id
1 'polypeptide(L)'
;LDWGMVLGLPGIFWGFAFAVWVMFLSGQLYSPVQARDYLRSGRLVSVVYVLGLVAQYFYDPKLALPRSLVWSAWVGSVVGVMVFRVVSNGILAQTRKRRSPIEVYVIASASRLPKLGRSLALQRRYRVVGAALSSMAASRAVTSAIVRSGAQEVLAEGLPQTELASQLYWQLRKSGITLRLIPSSVETLHRRGIPEIFAGMPTLRLEPPLLSGWDYRVKRGIDLVGSGVGLVVLMPLLVGIAIAIQLDSPGGVFFRQARVGLNGSAFRIWKFRTMRVNAPNLQSQLETQNESRDGIMFKVKSDPRVTKFGLMLRRSSLDELPQLLNVWLGQMSLVGPRPLPLRDVERFEEWHHVRHQVLPGMTGLWQISGRSEIDEFDDAARLDLYYIDHWSLNLDVEILMQTIAIVLRGRGAF
;
A
#
# COMPACT_ATOMS: atom_id res chain seq x y z
N LEU A 1 -38.96 -3.16 7.94
CA LEU A 1 -38.31 -4.40 8.42
C LEU A 1 -39.04 -4.83 9.67
N ASP A 2 -39.82 -5.90 9.53
CA ASP A 2 -40.63 -6.44 10.63
C ASP A 2 -39.68 -7.17 11.59
N TRP A 3 -39.48 -6.60 12.78
CA TRP A 3 -38.58 -7.14 13.83
C TRP A 3 -38.99 -8.55 14.26
N GLY A 4 -40.26 -8.92 14.07
CA GLY A 4 -40.75 -10.28 14.29
C GLY A 4 -40.12 -11.32 13.39
N MET A 5 -39.77 -10.95 12.13
CA MET A 5 -39.10 -11.83 11.17
C MET A 5 -37.60 -12.01 11.49
N VAL A 6 -36.96 -10.99 12.08
CA VAL A 6 -35.54 -11.05 12.50
C VAL A 6 -35.36 -11.91 13.76
N LEU A 7 -36.32 -11.85 14.72
CA LEU A 7 -36.30 -12.67 15.90
C LEU A 7 -36.72 -14.12 15.66
N GLY A 8 -37.41 -14.40 14.53
CA GLY A 8 -37.78 -15.75 14.08
C GLY A 8 -36.74 -16.50 13.31
N LEU A 9 -35.52 -15.93 13.12
CA LEU A 9 -34.43 -16.64 12.47
C LEU A 9 -34.04 -17.89 13.28
N PRO A 10 -33.89 -19.06 12.62
CA PRO A 10 -33.49 -20.28 13.30
C PRO A 10 -32.25 -20.03 14.16
N GLY A 11 -32.22 -20.59 15.40
CA GLY A 11 -31.11 -20.39 16.34
C GLY A 11 -29.70 -20.68 15.78
N ILE A 12 -29.67 -21.44 14.68
CA ILE A 12 -28.45 -21.73 13.93
C ILE A 12 -27.75 -20.46 13.40
N PHE A 13 -28.50 -19.43 12.98
CA PHE A 13 -27.91 -18.15 12.53
C PHE A 13 -27.26 -17.38 13.65
N TRP A 14 -27.86 -17.39 14.83
CA TRP A 14 -27.29 -16.77 16.03
C TRP A 14 -26.06 -17.53 16.51
N GLY A 15 -26.07 -18.86 16.40
CA GLY A 15 -24.90 -19.71 16.66
C GLY A 15 -23.74 -19.38 15.73
N PHE A 16 -24.00 -19.20 14.42
CA PHE A 16 -22.98 -18.77 13.45
C PHE A 16 -22.42 -17.38 13.76
N ALA A 17 -23.30 -16.41 14.02
CA ALA A 17 -22.87 -15.05 14.35
C ALA A 17 -22.01 -15.02 15.61
N PHE A 18 -22.41 -15.78 16.65
CA PHE A 18 -21.64 -15.93 17.87
C PHE A 18 -20.29 -16.61 17.63
N ALA A 19 -20.26 -17.70 16.85
CA ALA A 19 -19.01 -18.39 16.49
C ALA A 19 -18.05 -17.48 15.72
N VAL A 20 -18.54 -16.68 14.76
CA VAL A 20 -17.73 -15.67 14.05
C VAL A 20 -17.17 -14.65 15.03
N TRP A 21 -18.00 -14.16 15.95
CA TRP A 21 -17.59 -13.17 16.96
C TRP A 21 -16.51 -13.72 17.89
N VAL A 22 -16.66 -14.95 18.40
CA VAL A 22 -15.66 -15.62 19.24
C VAL A 22 -14.35 -15.83 18.47
N MET A 23 -14.42 -16.27 17.20
CA MET A 23 -13.25 -16.46 16.35
C MET A 23 -12.54 -15.12 16.06
N PHE A 24 -13.28 -14.02 15.96
CA PHE A 24 -12.69 -12.70 15.79
C PHE A 24 -12.01 -12.20 17.07
N LEU A 25 -12.58 -12.50 18.24
CA LEU A 25 -11.95 -12.22 19.54
C LEU A 25 -10.66 -13.02 19.72
N SER A 26 -10.71 -14.34 19.50
CA SER A 26 -9.55 -15.23 19.64
C SER A 26 -8.46 -14.89 18.61
N GLY A 27 -8.86 -14.48 17.40
CA GLY A 27 -7.97 -14.02 16.35
C GLY A 27 -7.36 -12.62 16.57
N GLN A 28 -7.72 -11.93 17.68
CA GLN A 28 -7.29 -10.56 18.00
C GLN A 28 -7.59 -9.53 16.89
N LEU A 29 -8.59 -9.78 16.07
CA LEU A 29 -8.93 -8.94 14.92
C LEU A 29 -9.46 -7.56 15.30
N TYR A 30 -9.78 -7.33 16.56
CA TYR A 30 -10.15 -6.02 17.11
C TYR A 30 -8.95 -5.19 17.56
N SER A 31 -7.73 -5.75 17.53
CA SER A 31 -6.51 -4.97 17.83
C SER A 31 -6.24 -3.96 16.71
N PRO A 32 -5.71 -2.75 17.03
CA PRO A 32 -5.42 -1.73 16.02
C PRO A 32 -4.44 -2.17 14.94
N VAL A 33 -3.54 -3.12 15.26
CA VAL A 33 -2.54 -3.66 14.36
C VAL A 33 -3.18 -4.62 13.34
N GLN A 34 -4.12 -5.46 13.80
CA GLN A 34 -4.75 -6.48 12.97
C GLN A 34 -6.09 -6.05 12.35
N ALA A 35 -6.56 -4.84 12.68
CA ALA A 35 -7.81 -4.31 12.12
C ALA A 35 -7.80 -4.21 10.57
N ARG A 36 -6.63 -4.17 9.96
CA ARG A 36 -6.42 -4.11 8.50
C ARG A 36 -6.09 -5.46 7.86
N ASP A 37 -6.10 -6.55 8.63
CA ASP A 37 -5.89 -7.90 8.09
C ASP A 37 -7.20 -8.46 7.53
N TYR A 38 -7.48 -8.08 6.28
CA TYR A 38 -8.72 -8.45 5.58
C TYR A 38 -8.77 -9.93 5.25
N LEU A 39 -7.63 -10.51 4.81
CA LEU A 39 -7.57 -11.93 4.43
C LEU A 39 -7.74 -12.86 5.63
N ARG A 40 -7.15 -12.50 6.78
CA ARG A 40 -7.35 -13.26 8.01
C ARG A 40 -8.81 -13.26 8.44
N SER A 41 -9.50 -12.13 8.27
CA SER A 41 -10.93 -12.03 8.53
C SER A 41 -11.74 -12.97 7.65
N GLY A 42 -11.46 -12.98 6.35
CA GLY A 42 -12.09 -13.89 5.39
C GLY A 42 -11.82 -15.36 5.69
N ARG A 43 -10.57 -15.72 6.05
CA ARG A 43 -10.22 -17.08 6.47
C ARG A 43 -11.00 -17.52 7.71
N LEU A 44 -11.10 -16.68 8.72
CA LEU A 44 -11.82 -17.02 9.96
C LEU A 44 -13.32 -17.22 9.70
N VAL A 45 -13.93 -16.37 8.90
CA VAL A 45 -15.33 -16.57 8.46
C VAL A 45 -15.48 -17.91 7.72
N SER A 46 -14.57 -18.22 6.81
CA SER A 46 -14.60 -19.47 6.04
C SER A 46 -14.43 -20.71 6.96
N VAL A 47 -13.55 -20.63 7.96
CA VAL A 47 -13.38 -21.71 8.95
C VAL A 47 -14.68 -21.94 9.73
N VAL A 48 -15.36 -20.87 10.17
CA VAL A 48 -16.65 -20.98 10.87
C VAL A 48 -17.70 -21.65 9.97
N TYR A 49 -17.75 -21.29 8.68
CA TYR A 49 -18.67 -21.93 7.74
C TYR A 49 -18.38 -23.41 7.55
N VAL A 50 -17.10 -23.80 7.41
CA VAL A 50 -16.70 -25.22 7.27
C VAL A 50 -17.05 -25.99 8.56
N LEU A 51 -16.71 -25.45 9.73
CA LEU A 51 -17.05 -26.07 11.01
C LEU A 51 -18.56 -26.20 11.21
N GLY A 52 -19.33 -25.19 10.78
CA GLY A 52 -20.79 -25.23 10.83
C GLY A 52 -21.39 -26.32 9.94
N LEU A 53 -20.85 -26.48 8.72
CA LEU A 53 -21.27 -27.57 7.83
C LEU A 53 -20.94 -28.95 8.39
N VAL A 54 -19.75 -29.10 9.00
CA VAL A 54 -19.35 -30.33 9.67
C VAL A 54 -20.26 -30.60 10.86
N ALA A 55 -20.53 -29.62 11.71
CA ALA A 55 -21.43 -29.74 12.85
C ALA A 55 -22.85 -30.13 12.41
N GLN A 56 -23.36 -29.50 11.35
CA GLN A 56 -24.68 -29.82 10.77
C GLN A 56 -24.76 -31.27 10.31
N TYR A 57 -23.71 -31.77 9.64
CA TYR A 57 -23.66 -33.16 9.17
C TYR A 57 -23.81 -34.17 10.33
N PHE A 58 -23.20 -33.89 11.49
CA PHE A 58 -23.29 -34.75 12.66
C PHE A 58 -24.59 -34.55 13.48
N TYR A 59 -25.15 -33.32 13.49
CA TYR A 59 -26.32 -33.02 14.31
C TYR A 59 -27.64 -33.38 13.62
N ASP A 60 -27.78 -33.03 12.35
CA ASP A 60 -28.96 -33.38 11.54
C ASP A 60 -28.58 -33.69 10.09
N PRO A 61 -28.24 -34.96 9.80
CA PRO A 61 -27.85 -35.38 8.44
C PRO A 61 -28.98 -35.24 7.41
N LYS A 62 -30.24 -35.12 7.85
CA LYS A 62 -31.41 -35.01 6.97
C LYS A 62 -31.70 -33.59 6.53
N LEU A 63 -31.09 -32.58 7.17
CA LEU A 63 -31.27 -31.17 6.80
C LEU A 63 -30.43 -30.85 5.56
N ALA A 64 -31.01 -31.11 4.37
CA ALA A 64 -30.38 -30.79 3.10
C ALA A 64 -30.56 -29.30 2.78
N LEU A 65 -29.61 -28.45 3.21
CA LEU A 65 -29.58 -27.06 2.78
C LEU A 65 -29.27 -26.97 1.27
N PRO A 66 -30.02 -26.12 0.51
CA PRO A 66 -29.71 -25.89 -0.90
C PRO A 66 -28.23 -25.42 -1.04
N ARG A 67 -27.48 -26.07 -1.93
CA ARG A 67 -26.05 -25.73 -2.12
C ARG A 67 -25.86 -24.26 -2.50
N SER A 68 -26.77 -23.70 -3.30
CA SER A 68 -26.75 -22.28 -3.68
C SER A 68 -26.88 -21.36 -2.46
N LEU A 69 -27.72 -21.71 -1.49
CA LEU A 69 -27.89 -20.92 -0.25
C LEU A 69 -26.60 -20.90 0.57
N VAL A 70 -25.96 -22.05 0.74
CA VAL A 70 -24.69 -22.15 1.50
C VAL A 70 -23.60 -21.32 0.84
N TRP A 71 -23.42 -21.44 -0.48
CA TRP A 71 -22.44 -20.66 -1.22
C TRP A 71 -22.72 -19.16 -1.19
N SER A 72 -23.96 -18.75 -1.43
CA SER A 72 -24.30 -17.33 -1.42
C SER A 72 -24.16 -16.72 -0.02
N ALA A 73 -24.55 -17.45 1.03
CA ALA A 73 -24.39 -17.01 2.40
C ALA A 73 -22.91 -16.91 2.80
N TRP A 74 -22.09 -17.88 2.42
CA TRP A 74 -20.63 -17.83 2.67
C TRP A 74 -19.98 -16.64 1.96
N VAL A 75 -20.16 -16.51 0.66
CA VAL A 75 -19.60 -15.40 -0.13
C VAL A 75 -20.12 -14.07 0.38
N GLY A 76 -21.43 -13.95 0.62
CA GLY A 76 -22.05 -12.75 1.16
C GLY A 76 -21.48 -12.35 2.53
N SER A 77 -21.23 -13.31 3.42
CA SER A 77 -20.63 -13.07 4.74
C SER A 77 -19.16 -12.62 4.63
N VAL A 78 -18.36 -13.25 3.78
CA VAL A 78 -16.96 -12.86 3.57
C VAL A 78 -16.89 -11.44 3.00
N VAL A 79 -17.66 -11.16 1.96
CA VAL A 79 -17.73 -9.83 1.33
C VAL A 79 -18.27 -8.79 2.31
N GLY A 80 -19.35 -9.10 3.01
CA GLY A 80 -19.98 -8.21 4.00
C GLY A 80 -19.01 -7.82 5.12
N VAL A 81 -18.27 -8.79 5.68
CA VAL A 81 -17.25 -8.55 6.71
C VAL A 81 -16.11 -7.69 6.16
N MET A 82 -15.64 -7.96 4.94
CA MET A 82 -14.58 -7.15 4.32
C MET A 82 -15.04 -5.71 4.09
N VAL A 83 -16.22 -5.50 3.50
CA VAL A 83 -16.80 -4.16 3.27
C VAL A 83 -17.00 -3.43 4.60
N PHE A 84 -17.60 -4.07 5.60
CA PHE A 84 -17.78 -3.47 6.92
C PHE A 84 -16.44 -3.03 7.53
N ARG A 85 -15.41 -3.85 7.45
CA ARG A 85 -14.06 -3.48 7.94
C ARG A 85 -13.45 -2.30 7.20
N VAL A 86 -13.60 -2.25 5.89
CA VAL A 86 -13.13 -1.12 5.08
C VAL A 86 -13.84 0.17 5.50
N VAL A 87 -15.16 0.13 5.59
CA VAL A 87 -15.98 1.28 5.99
C VAL A 87 -15.63 1.72 7.42
N SER A 88 -15.58 0.78 8.37
CA SER A 88 -15.25 1.08 9.77
C SER A 88 -13.83 1.64 9.92
N ASN A 89 -12.84 1.08 9.22
CA ASN A 89 -11.48 1.62 9.20
C ASN A 89 -11.43 3.02 8.57
N GLY A 90 -12.22 3.27 7.53
CA GLY A 90 -12.38 4.58 6.91
C GLY A 90 -12.96 5.63 7.87
N ILE A 91 -14.03 5.27 8.59
CA ILE A 91 -14.66 6.12 9.62
C ILE A 91 -13.68 6.39 10.77
N LEU A 92 -13.01 5.33 11.30
CA LEU A 92 -12.02 5.45 12.35
C LEU A 92 -10.82 6.32 11.93
N ALA A 93 -10.40 6.24 10.67
CA ALA A 93 -9.36 7.11 10.14
C ALA A 93 -9.81 8.59 10.09
N GLN A 94 -11.08 8.87 9.80
CA GLN A 94 -11.62 10.23 9.84
C GLN A 94 -11.73 10.77 11.27
N THR A 95 -12.19 9.96 12.21
CA THR A 95 -12.28 10.35 13.64
C THR A 95 -10.89 10.54 14.25
N ARG A 96 -9.90 9.72 13.86
CA ARG A 96 -8.49 9.90 14.28
C ARG A 96 -7.87 11.21 13.75
N LYS A 97 -8.33 11.75 12.61
CA LYS A 97 -7.88 13.06 12.10
C LYS A 97 -8.32 14.25 12.96
N ARG A 98 -9.32 14.08 13.83
CA ARG A 98 -9.79 15.10 14.77
C ARG A 98 -9.08 15.06 16.12
N ARG A 99 -8.17 14.09 16.36
CA ARG A 99 -7.38 14.03 17.60
C ARG A 99 -6.24 15.04 17.54
N SER A 100 -5.80 15.52 18.72
CA SER A 100 -4.60 16.34 18.88
C SER A 100 -3.41 15.72 18.15
N PRO A 101 -2.52 16.51 17.54
CA PRO A 101 -1.35 16.01 16.87
C PRO A 101 -0.48 15.22 17.85
N ILE A 102 0.09 14.13 17.35
CA ILE A 102 1.00 13.29 18.12
C ILE A 102 2.32 14.05 18.29
N GLU A 103 2.77 14.22 19.51
CA GLU A 103 4.04 14.88 19.82
C GLU A 103 5.21 13.92 19.59
N VAL A 104 6.10 14.29 18.63
CA VAL A 104 7.20 13.45 18.16
C VAL A 104 8.54 14.13 18.45
N TYR A 105 9.46 13.38 19.04
CA TYR A 105 10.87 13.76 19.15
C TYR A 105 11.68 13.06 18.06
N VAL A 106 12.52 13.79 17.31
CA VAL A 106 13.25 13.25 16.16
C VAL A 106 14.72 13.06 16.49
N ILE A 107 15.25 11.87 16.23
CA ILE A 107 16.67 11.55 16.33
C ILE A 107 17.16 11.14 14.94
N ALA A 108 18.07 11.92 14.35
CA ALA A 108 18.58 11.61 13.02
C ALA A 108 19.97 12.18 12.80
N SER A 109 20.61 11.83 11.68
CA SER A 109 21.87 12.45 11.25
C SER A 109 21.66 13.93 10.89
N ALA A 110 22.72 14.72 10.94
CA ALA A 110 22.66 16.16 10.65
C ALA A 110 22.09 16.45 9.25
N SER A 111 22.37 15.59 8.27
CA SER A 111 21.87 15.73 6.89
C SER A 111 20.38 15.38 6.73
N ARG A 112 19.87 14.46 7.54
CA ARG A 112 18.49 13.96 7.45
C ARG A 112 17.51 14.72 8.34
N LEU A 113 17.98 15.28 9.45
CA LEU A 113 17.15 15.97 10.42
C LEU A 113 16.26 17.07 9.80
N PRO A 114 16.75 17.95 8.91
CA PRO A 114 15.91 18.96 8.27
C PRO A 114 14.86 18.37 7.33
N LYS A 115 15.18 17.26 6.64
CA LYS A 115 14.25 16.57 5.73
C LYS A 115 13.11 15.93 6.52
N LEU A 116 13.43 15.18 7.58
CA LEU A 116 12.42 14.56 8.44
C LEU A 116 11.54 15.59 9.14
N GLY A 117 12.12 16.68 9.61
CA GLY A 117 11.37 17.79 10.22
C GLY A 117 10.34 18.39 9.25
N ARG A 118 10.74 18.65 7.99
CA ARG A 118 9.82 19.14 6.94
C ARG A 118 8.73 18.13 6.61
N SER A 119 9.08 16.85 6.42
CA SER A 119 8.11 15.79 6.11
C SER A 119 7.07 15.61 7.22
N LEU A 120 7.48 15.70 8.48
CA LEU A 120 6.56 15.64 9.62
C LEU A 120 5.69 16.91 9.73
N ALA A 121 6.25 18.09 9.46
CA ALA A 121 5.52 19.36 9.50
C ALA A 121 4.42 19.44 8.42
N LEU A 122 4.62 18.84 7.25
CA LEU A 122 3.61 18.73 6.20
C LEU A 122 2.43 17.83 6.62
N GLN A 123 2.67 16.88 7.53
CA GLN A 123 1.64 16.00 8.03
C GLN A 123 0.98 16.60 9.28
N ARG A 124 -0.20 17.17 9.16
CA ARG A 124 -0.99 17.77 10.27
C ARG A 124 -1.22 16.85 11.47
N ARG A 125 -0.81 15.58 11.36
CA ARG A 125 -0.95 14.54 12.38
C ARG A 125 0.17 14.57 13.41
N TYR A 126 1.33 15.12 13.08
CA TYR A 126 2.52 15.09 13.93
C TYR A 126 2.95 16.51 14.29
N ARG A 127 3.44 16.67 15.52
CA ARG A 127 4.06 17.89 16.01
C ARG A 127 5.45 17.57 16.54
N VAL A 128 6.47 18.11 15.90
CA VAL A 128 7.85 17.92 16.37
C VAL A 128 8.05 18.81 17.61
N VAL A 129 8.34 18.17 18.75
CA VAL A 129 8.53 18.84 20.05
C VAL A 129 10.01 18.93 20.44
N GLY A 130 10.90 18.27 19.70
CA GLY A 130 12.34 18.34 19.90
C GLY A 130 13.09 17.47 18.92
N ALA A 131 14.41 17.69 18.84
CA ALA A 131 15.27 16.92 17.96
C ALA A 131 16.66 16.73 18.56
N ALA A 132 17.34 15.64 18.21
CA ALA A 132 18.71 15.36 18.57
C ALA A 132 19.46 14.66 17.44
N LEU A 133 20.79 14.76 17.44
CA LEU A 133 21.62 14.03 16.51
C LEU A 133 21.73 12.56 16.91
N SER A 134 21.74 11.65 15.94
CA SER A 134 21.88 10.21 16.16
C SER A 134 23.17 9.84 16.90
N SER A 135 24.26 10.59 16.71
CA SER A 135 25.52 10.44 17.46
C SER A 135 25.39 10.70 18.97
N MET A 136 24.37 11.44 19.38
CA MET A 136 24.11 11.77 20.79
C MET A 136 22.97 10.94 21.40
N ALA A 137 22.39 10.02 20.65
CA ALA A 137 21.21 9.25 21.05
C ALA A 137 21.41 8.46 22.37
N ALA A 138 22.64 8.05 22.66
CA ALA A 138 23.02 7.33 23.89
C ALA A 138 23.16 8.23 25.13
N SER A 139 23.13 9.55 24.95
CA SER A 139 23.37 10.49 26.06
C SER A 139 22.18 10.52 27.02
N ARG A 140 22.46 10.46 28.33
CA ARG A 140 21.43 10.68 29.37
C ARG A 140 20.73 12.03 29.21
N ALA A 141 21.42 13.03 28.68
CA ALA A 141 20.86 14.35 28.41
C ALA A 141 19.75 14.29 27.36
N VAL A 142 19.96 13.52 26.28
CA VAL A 142 18.93 13.33 25.23
C VAL A 142 17.73 12.58 25.77
N THR A 143 17.94 11.49 26.51
CA THR A 143 16.82 10.76 27.13
C THR A 143 16.01 11.64 28.09
N SER A 144 16.69 12.44 28.91
CA SER A 144 16.03 13.39 29.82
C SER A 144 15.30 14.50 29.06
N ALA A 145 15.84 14.95 27.92
CA ALA A 145 15.19 15.92 27.06
C ALA A 145 13.92 15.35 26.40
N ILE A 146 13.96 14.11 25.94
CA ILE A 146 12.79 13.41 25.37
C ILE A 146 11.67 13.33 26.40
N VAL A 147 11.96 12.87 27.62
CA VAL A 147 10.95 12.73 28.67
C VAL A 147 10.37 14.11 29.05
N ARG A 148 11.21 15.13 29.17
CA ARG A 148 10.76 16.51 29.51
C ARG A 148 9.97 17.19 28.39
N SER A 149 10.21 16.81 27.14
CA SER A 149 9.50 17.40 26.00
C SER A 149 8.03 16.99 25.90
N GLY A 150 7.58 15.99 26.67
CA GLY A 150 6.22 15.45 26.57
C GLY A 150 5.97 14.60 25.33
N ALA A 151 7.03 14.21 24.61
CA ALA A 151 6.90 13.42 23.40
C ALA A 151 6.17 12.08 23.66
N GLN A 152 5.21 11.77 22.83
CA GLN A 152 4.49 10.49 22.85
C GLN A 152 5.23 9.42 22.03
N GLU A 153 5.91 9.86 20.98
CA GLU A 153 6.68 9.00 20.08
C GLU A 153 8.08 9.59 19.84
N VAL A 154 9.05 8.71 19.70
CA VAL A 154 10.42 9.05 19.26
C VAL A 154 10.62 8.42 17.89
N LEU A 155 10.95 9.23 16.90
CA LEU A 155 11.33 8.79 15.57
C LEU A 155 12.86 8.83 15.46
N ALA A 156 13.51 7.68 15.36
CA ALA A 156 14.96 7.58 15.29
C ALA A 156 15.42 6.93 13.97
N GLU A 157 16.41 7.56 13.34
CA GLU A 157 17.11 7.06 12.17
C GLU A 157 18.59 6.82 12.50
N GLY A 158 19.09 5.65 12.10
CA GLY A 158 20.53 5.37 12.15
C GLY A 158 21.11 5.36 13.57
N LEU A 159 20.52 4.58 14.47
CA LEU A 159 21.13 4.38 15.79
C LEU A 159 22.46 3.61 15.63
N PRO A 160 23.58 4.17 16.09
CA PRO A 160 24.91 3.69 15.70
C PRO A 160 25.31 2.33 16.27
N GLN A 161 24.59 1.78 17.25
CA GLN A 161 24.89 0.49 17.88
C GLN A 161 23.62 -0.21 18.39
N THR A 162 23.56 -1.54 18.23
CA THR A 162 22.42 -2.37 18.63
C THR A 162 22.17 -2.31 20.14
N GLU A 163 23.22 -2.25 20.94
CA GLU A 163 23.14 -2.17 22.42
C GLU A 163 22.54 -0.84 22.88
N LEU A 164 22.93 0.26 22.24
CA LEU A 164 22.39 1.60 22.54
C LEU A 164 20.92 1.74 22.12
N ALA A 165 20.55 1.10 21.00
CA ALA A 165 19.15 1.04 20.57
C ALA A 165 18.31 0.30 21.63
N SER A 166 18.82 -0.80 22.17
CA SER A 166 18.16 -1.57 23.23
C SER A 166 18.01 -0.75 24.52
N GLN A 167 19.07 -0.06 24.95
CA GLN A 167 19.03 0.79 26.15
C GLN A 167 18.02 1.93 26.01
N LEU A 168 18.04 2.63 24.87
CA LEU A 168 17.10 3.70 24.58
C LEU A 168 15.66 3.16 24.56
N TYR A 169 15.45 2.02 23.91
CA TYR A 169 14.14 1.36 23.87
C TYR A 169 13.59 1.06 25.26
N TRP A 170 14.41 0.47 26.15
CA TRP A 170 13.97 0.12 27.50
C TRP A 170 13.70 1.35 28.37
N GLN A 171 14.49 2.42 28.20
CA GLN A 171 14.28 3.67 28.94
C GLN A 171 13.00 4.38 28.49
N LEU A 172 12.75 4.46 27.20
CA LEU A 172 11.54 5.07 26.64
C LEU A 172 10.28 4.27 26.99
N ARG A 173 10.38 2.94 26.96
CA ARG A 173 9.27 2.05 27.34
C ARG A 173 8.82 2.26 28.79
N LYS A 174 9.74 2.47 29.73
CA LYS A 174 9.42 2.78 31.13
C LYS A 174 8.63 4.08 31.25
N SER A 175 8.85 5.03 30.37
CA SER A 175 8.15 6.32 30.32
C SER A 175 6.88 6.30 29.45
N GLY A 176 6.47 5.15 28.92
CA GLY A 176 5.31 5.01 28.04
C GLY A 176 5.47 5.61 26.63
N ILE A 177 6.71 5.95 26.25
CA ILE A 177 7.03 6.58 24.97
C ILE A 177 7.33 5.48 23.93
N THR A 178 6.69 5.58 22.75
CA THR A 178 6.90 4.61 21.66
C THR A 178 8.12 4.99 20.83
N LEU A 179 9.08 4.05 20.68
CA LEU A 179 10.20 4.22 19.76
C LEU A 179 9.83 3.69 18.37
N ARG A 180 9.95 4.55 17.34
CA ARG A 180 9.86 4.19 15.92
C ARG A 180 11.24 4.32 15.28
N LEU A 181 11.71 3.24 14.70
CA LEU A 181 12.96 3.24 13.96
C LEU A 181 12.68 3.39 12.46
N ILE A 182 13.41 4.31 11.83
CA ILE A 182 13.52 4.34 10.37
C ILE A 182 14.67 3.41 10.03
N PRO A 183 14.41 2.23 9.42
CA PRO A 183 15.46 1.27 9.16
C PRO A 183 16.42 1.80 8.08
N SER A 184 17.70 1.58 8.27
CA SER A 184 18.70 1.66 7.20
C SER A 184 18.48 0.52 6.20
N SER A 185 19.04 0.62 4.98
CA SER A 185 18.97 -0.45 3.99
C SER A 185 19.46 -1.82 4.52
N VAL A 186 20.48 -1.81 5.37
CA VAL A 186 21.02 -3.02 6.02
C VAL A 186 20.05 -3.58 7.07
N GLU A 187 19.43 -2.71 7.89
CA GLU A 187 18.44 -3.12 8.91
C GLU A 187 17.15 -3.67 8.29
N THR A 188 16.80 -3.21 7.09
CA THR A 188 15.66 -3.76 6.35
C THR A 188 15.91 -5.22 5.97
N LEU A 189 17.15 -5.58 5.61
CA LEU A 189 17.56 -6.96 5.36
C LEU A 189 17.51 -7.82 6.64
N HIS A 190 17.92 -7.27 7.79
CA HIS A 190 17.88 -7.99 9.06
C HIS A 190 16.49 -8.40 9.53
N ARG A 191 15.44 -7.67 9.14
CA ARG A 191 14.04 -8.03 9.49
C ARG A 191 13.54 -9.31 8.88
N ARG A 192 14.21 -9.81 7.82
CA ARG A 192 13.93 -11.11 7.17
C ARG A 192 14.83 -12.22 7.66
N GLY A 193 15.79 -11.90 8.51
CA GLY A 193 16.69 -12.89 9.07
C GLY A 193 15.93 -13.87 9.96
N ILE A 194 15.99 -15.15 9.63
CA ILE A 194 15.57 -16.23 10.52
C ILE A 194 16.75 -16.46 11.47
N PRO A 195 16.59 -16.18 12.79
CA PRO A 195 17.66 -16.44 13.73
C PRO A 195 17.92 -17.95 13.81
N GLU A 196 19.15 -18.35 13.57
CA GLU A 196 19.62 -19.74 13.69
C GLU A 196 20.99 -19.80 14.34
N ILE A 197 21.34 -20.98 14.87
CA ILE A 197 22.68 -21.24 15.39
C ILE A 197 23.45 -22.01 14.31
N PHE A 198 24.44 -21.36 13.72
CA PHE A 198 25.34 -21.97 12.75
C PHE A 198 26.74 -22.12 13.34
N ALA A 199 27.24 -23.36 13.41
CA ALA A 199 28.56 -23.68 14.00
C ALA A 199 28.76 -23.09 15.42
N GLY A 200 27.71 -23.09 16.26
CA GLY A 200 27.78 -22.57 17.63
C GLY A 200 27.70 -21.02 17.74
N MET A 201 27.52 -20.32 16.63
CA MET A 201 27.40 -18.86 16.59
C MET A 201 25.95 -18.46 16.27
N PRO A 202 25.38 -17.43 16.94
CA PRO A 202 24.09 -16.89 16.56
C PRO A 202 24.24 -16.19 15.20
N THR A 203 23.44 -16.61 14.21
CA THR A 203 23.44 -16.08 12.85
C THR A 203 22.02 -15.72 12.43
N LEU A 204 21.90 -14.88 11.42
CA LEU A 204 20.64 -14.56 10.75
C LEU A 204 20.72 -15.11 9.33
N ARG A 205 19.89 -16.12 9.03
CA ARG A 205 19.74 -16.60 7.67
C ARG A 205 18.79 -15.67 6.93
N LEU A 206 19.30 -14.98 5.90
CA LEU A 206 18.52 -14.10 5.05
C LEU A 206 17.99 -14.91 3.87
N GLU A 207 16.67 -15.01 3.75
CA GLU A 207 16.04 -15.61 2.59
C GLU A 207 15.57 -14.52 1.63
N PRO A 208 15.84 -14.65 0.30
CA PRO A 208 15.29 -13.71 -0.67
C PRO A 208 13.77 -13.76 -0.62
N PRO A 209 13.07 -12.65 -0.94
CA PRO A 209 11.62 -12.61 -1.00
C PRO A 209 11.13 -13.67 -1.98
N LEU A 210 10.41 -14.65 -1.47
CA LEU A 210 9.78 -15.67 -2.29
C LEU A 210 8.57 -15.08 -3.02
N LEU A 211 8.81 -14.43 -4.16
CA LEU A 211 7.77 -14.17 -5.17
C LEU A 211 7.53 -15.44 -6.00
N SER A 212 7.56 -16.57 -5.33
CA SER A 212 7.35 -17.91 -5.88
C SER A 212 6.38 -18.67 -4.95
N GLY A 213 5.87 -19.80 -5.43
CA GLY A 213 4.98 -20.62 -4.64
C GLY A 213 3.49 -20.32 -4.85
N TRP A 214 2.68 -20.84 -3.93
CA TRP A 214 1.22 -20.79 -4.05
C TRP A 214 0.66 -19.36 -3.95
N ASP A 215 1.16 -18.55 -3.03
CA ASP A 215 0.68 -17.19 -2.81
C ASP A 215 0.89 -16.29 -4.04
N TYR A 216 2.01 -16.48 -4.77
CA TYR A 216 2.23 -15.79 -6.04
C TYR A 216 1.27 -16.23 -7.14
N ARG A 217 0.93 -17.54 -7.22
CA ARG A 217 -0.09 -18.03 -8.17
C ARG A 217 -1.46 -17.45 -7.85
N VAL A 218 -1.82 -17.36 -6.57
CA VAL A 218 -3.05 -16.72 -6.11
C VAL A 218 -3.06 -15.24 -6.49
N LYS A 219 -1.95 -14.51 -6.23
CA LYS A 219 -1.79 -13.12 -6.68
C LYS A 219 -2.05 -13.00 -8.18
N ARG A 220 -1.41 -13.85 -8.98
CA ARG A 220 -1.59 -13.79 -10.44
C ARG A 220 -3.02 -14.12 -10.87
N GLY A 221 -3.69 -15.04 -10.18
CA GLY A 221 -5.11 -15.30 -10.35
C GLY A 221 -5.97 -14.07 -10.07
N ILE A 222 -5.70 -13.37 -8.97
CA ILE A 222 -6.39 -12.11 -8.61
C ILE A 222 -6.13 -11.03 -9.67
N ASP A 223 -4.90 -10.90 -10.16
CA ASP A 223 -4.54 -9.94 -11.22
C ASP A 223 -5.34 -10.23 -12.50
N LEU A 224 -5.39 -11.49 -12.94
CA LEU A 224 -6.13 -11.88 -14.15
C LEU A 224 -7.64 -11.67 -14.00
N VAL A 225 -8.23 -12.18 -12.92
CA VAL A 225 -9.67 -12.06 -12.68
C VAL A 225 -10.03 -10.58 -12.49
N GLY A 226 -9.29 -9.87 -11.66
CA GLY A 226 -9.54 -8.46 -11.38
C GLY A 226 -9.41 -7.56 -12.62
N SER A 227 -8.35 -7.77 -13.44
CA SER A 227 -8.18 -7.01 -14.67
C SER A 227 -9.21 -7.38 -15.73
N GLY A 228 -9.54 -8.67 -15.88
CA GLY A 228 -10.56 -9.14 -16.82
C GLY A 228 -11.95 -8.60 -16.49
N VAL A 229 -12.39 -8.75 -15.24
CA VAL A 229 -13.65 -8.16 -14.75
C VAL A 229 -13.62 -6.65 -14.89
N GLY A 230 -12.51 -6.00 -14.53
CA GLY A 230 -12.35 -4.55 -14.68
C GLY A 230 -12.52 -4.09 -16.14
N LEU A 231 -11.89 -4.77 -17.09
CA LEU A 231 -12.03 -4.46 -18.52
C LEU A 231 -13.47 -4.61 -19.01
N VAL A 232 -14.18 -5.67 -18.60
CA VAL A 232 -15.58 -5.90 -19.01
C VAL A 232 -16.52 -4.86 -18.38
N VAL A 233 -16.43 -4.66 -17.08
CA VAL A 233 -17.33 -3.75 -16.35
C VAL A 233 -17.10 -2.28 -16.74
N LEU A 234 -15.84 -1.89 -16.95
CA LEU A 234 -15.49 -0.52 -17.32
C LEU A 234 -15.54 -0.28 -18.84
N MET A 235 -15.86 -1.29 -19.66
CA MET A 235 -15.90 -1.16 -21.13
C MET A 235 -16.75 0.02 -21.60
N PRO A 236 -17.99 0.25 -21.12
CA PRO A 236 -18.78 1.42 -21.57
C PRO A 236 -18.06 2.75 -21.25
N LEU A 237 -17.44 2.86 -20.07
CA LEU A 237 -16.67 4.03 -19.67
C LEU A 237 -15.42 4.22 -20.55
N LEU A 238 -14.68 3.14 -20.83
CA LEU A 238 -13.49 3.19 -21.69
C LEU A 238 -13.84 3.67 -23.10
N VAL A 239 -14.95 3.18 -23.68
CA VAL A 239 -15.45 3.62 -24.98
C VAL A 239 -15.87 5.08 -24.93
N GLY A 240 -16.60 5.51 -23.90
CA GLY A 240 -17.00 6.92 -23.72
C GLY A 240 -15.81 7.85 -23.63
N ILE A 241 -14.76 7.49 -22.86
CA ILE A 241 -13.50 8.25 -22.77
C ILE A 241 -12.80 8.29 -24.14
N ALA A 242 -12.75 7.17 -24.87
CA ALA A 242 -12.15 7.09 -26.19
C ALA A 242 -12.78 8.06 -27.18
N ILE A 243 -14.11 8.11 -27.22
CA ILE A 243 -14.88 9.04 -28.05
C ILE A 243 -14.60 10.48 -27.63
N ALA A 244 -14.62 10.78 -26.34
CA ALA A 244 -14.37 12.13 -25.83
C ALA A 244 -12.95 12.63 -26.18
N ILE A 245 -11.91 11.77 -26.11
CA ILE A 245 -10.54 12.12 -26.54
C ILE A 245 -10.49 12.44 -28.04
N GLN A 246 -11.22 11.67 -28.86
CA GLN A 246 -11.24 11.89 -30.30
C GLN A 246 -11.93 13.21 -30.65
N LEU A 247 -12.91 13.63 -29.87
CA LEU A 247 -13.61 14.91 -30.03
C LEU A 247 -12.77 16.10 -29.49
N ASP A 248 -11.97 15.89 -28.42
CA ASP A 248 -11.17 16.94 -27.79
C ASP A 248 -9.97 17.36 -28.65
N SER A 249 -9.32 16.40 -29.32
CA SER A 249 -8.15 16.70 -30.13
C SER A 249 -7.89 15.64 -31.22
N PRO A 250 -7.38 16.03 -32.44
CA PRO A 250 -7.07 15.09 -33.50
C PRO A 250 -5.94 14.14 -33.09
N GLY A 251 -5.98 12.86 -33.58
CA GLY A 251 -4.95 11.86 -33.37
C GLY A 251 -5.44 10.58 -32.69
N GLY A 252 -4.52 9.67 -32.33
CA GLY A 252 -4.86 8.39 -31.71
C GLY A 252 -5.42 8.53 -30.29
N VAL A 253 -6.32 7.65 -29.89
CA VAL A 253 -6.95 7.62 -28.57
C VAL A 253 -5.96 7.18 -27.50
N PHE A 254 -5.08 6.22 -27.83
CA PHE A 254 -4.14 5.64 -26.92
C PHE A 254 -2.74 6.21 -27.08
N PHE A 255 -2.08 6.37 -25.95
CA PHE A 255 -0.65 6.66 -25.85
C PHE A 255 0.07 5.40 -25.38
N ARG A 256 1.18 5.07 -26.06
CA ARG A 256 2.03 3.93 -25.70
C ARG A 256 3.45 4.42 -25.48
N GLN A 257 4.04 4.02 -24.37
CA GLN A 257 5.42 4.36 -24.02
C GLN A 257 6.17 3.12 -23.53
N ALA A 258 7.43 3.00 -23.97
CA ALA A 258 8.31 1.95 -23.46
C ALA A 258 8.64 2.19 -21.97
N ARG A 259 8.48 1.15 -21.18
CA ARG A 259 8.76 1.13 -19.74
C ARG A 259 9.59 -0.10 -19.41
N VAL A 260 10.30 -0.05 -18.28
CA VAL A 260 11.05 -1.18 -17.76
C VAL A 260 10.14 -2.01 -16.86
N GLY A 261 10.08 -3.32 -17.12
CA GLY A 261 9.28 -4.30 -16.41
C GLY A 261 10.12 -5.35 -15.67
N LEU A 262 9.55 -6.55 -15.54
CA LEU A 262 10.16 -7.66 -14.84
C LEU A 262 11.55 -8.00 -15.43
N ASN A 263 12.53 -8.19 -14.55
CA ASN A 263 13.93 -8.50 -14.88
C ASN A 263 14.56 -7.52 -15.87
N GLY A 264 14.14 -6.25 -15.85
CA GLY A 264 14.66 -5.23 -16.73
C GLY A 264 14.12 -5.29 -18.17
N SER A 265 13.17 -6.16 -18.48
CA SER A 265 12.58 -6.30 -19.81
C SER A 265 11.74 -5.07 -20.17
N ALA A 266 11.88 -4.57 -21.40
CA ALA A 266 11.07 -3.46 -21.88
C ALA A 266 9.70 -3.93 -22.34
N PHE A 267 8.64 -3.21 -21.95
CA PHE A 267 7.28 -3.42 -22.44
C PHE A 267 6.62 -2.08 -22.77
N ARG A 268 5.50 -2.10 -23.49
CA ARG A 268 4.75 -0.87 -23.82
C ARG A 268 3.54 -0.75 -22.92
N ILE A 269 3.53 0.31 -22.07
CA ILE A 269 2.39 0.64 -21.22
C ILE A 269 1.27 1.28 -22.06
N TRP A 270 0.03 0.92 -21.78
CA TRP A 270 -1.16 1.50 -22.40
C TRP A 270 -1.74 2.60 -21.52
N LYS A 271 -1.99 3.78 -22.11
CA LYS A 271 -2.70 4.89 -21.47
C LYS A 271 -3.65 5.56 -22.45
N PHE A 272 -4.62 6.25 -21.94
CA PHE A 272 -5.35 7.22 -22.77
C PHE A 272 -4.46 8.44 -23.04
N ARG A 273 -4.61 9.00 -24.21
CA ARG A 273 -3.90 10.24 -24.59
C ARG A 273 -4.47 11.42 -23.81
N THR A 274 -3.62 12.09 -23.06
CA THR A 274 -3.96 13.30 -22.26
C THR A 274 -3.22 14.54 -22.75
N MET A 275 -2.32 14.38 -23.73
CA MET A 275 -1.48 15.44 -24.30
C MET A 275 -1.76 15.60 -25.78
N ARG A 276 -1.40 16.78 -26.32
CA ARG A 276 -1.42 17.07 -27.77
C ARG A 276 -0.41 16.20 -28.52
N VAL A 277 -0.66 15.98 -29.82
CA VAL A 277 0.18 15.08 -30.66
C VAL A 277 1.65 15.50 -30.70
N ASN A 278 1.93 16.80 -30.69
CA ASN A 278 3.28 17.34 -30.71
C ASN A 278 3.99 17.42 -29.35
N ALA A 279 3.37 16.87 -28.29
CA ALA A 279 3.89 16.90 -26.91
C ALA A 279 5.32 16.33 -26.75
N PRO A 280 5.74 15.25 -27.45
CA PRO A 280 7.11 14.75 -27.35
C PRO A 280 8.16 15.76 -27.76
N ASN A 281 7.90 16.56 -28.78
CA ASN A 281 8.85 17.56 -29.31
C ASN A 281 9.03 18.75 -28.35
N LEU A 282 8.08 18.99 -27.47
CA LEU A 282 8.13 20.08 -26.47
C LEU A 282 8.80 19.65 -25.17
N GLN A 283 9.12 18.38 -25.00
CA GLN A 283 9.64 17.87 -23.73
C GLN A 283 11.01 18.46 -23.38
N SER A 284 11.92 18.56 -24.34
CA SER A 284 13.26 19.12 -24.11
C SER A 284 13.23 20.58 -23.65
N GLN A 285 12.24 21.35 -24.11
CA GLN A 285 12.06 22.76 -23.71
C GLN A 285 11.52 22.89 -22.26
N LEU A 286 10.86 21.85 -21.76
CA LEU A 286 10.27 21.86 -20.43
C LEU A 286 11.18 21.20 -19.38
N GLU A 287 12.33 20.65 -19.76
CA GLU A 287 13.25 20.02 -18.81
C GLU A 287 13.80 20.99 -17.75
N THR A 288 13.97 22.27 -18.11
CA THR A 288 14.37 23.32 -17.17
C THR A 288 13.32 23.64 -16.11
N GLN A 289 12.06 23.23 -16.35
CA GLN A 289 10.94 23.42 -15.43
C GLN A 289 10.64 22.16 -14.61
N ASN A 290 11.50 21.15 -14.67
CA ASN A 290 11.33 19.92 -13.90
C ASN A 290 11.47 20.22 -12.41
N GLU A 291 10.44 19.90 -11.63
CA GLU A 291 10.39 20.08 -10.18
C GLU A 291 11.08 18.95 -9.41
N SER A 292 11.41 17.84 -10.06
CA SER A 292 12.15 16.73 -9.45
C SER A 292 13.61 17.11 -9.23
N ARG A 293 14.10 16.96 -8.00
CA ARG A 293 15.47 17.36 -7.63
C ARG A 293 16.54 16.44 -8.19
N ASP A 294 16.22 15.15 -8.33
CA ASP A 294 17.13 14.10 -8.81
C ASP A 294 17.06 13.92 -10.35
N GLY A 295 16.10 14.56 -11.01
CA GLY A 295 15.89 14.47 -12.46
C GLY A 295 15.46 13.08 -12.96
N ILE A 296 15.22 12.11 -12.08
CA ILE A 296 14.79 10.75 -12.46
C ILE A 296 13.31 10.76 -12.86
N MET A 297 12.47 11.49 -12.11
CA MET A 297 11.06 11.66 -12.46
C MET A 297 10.82 13.04 -13.06
N PHE A 298 10.13 13.10 -14.19
CA PHE A 298 9.75 14.37 -14.79
C PHE A 298 8.40 14.84 -14.23
N LYS A 299 8.39 15.96 -13.51
CA LYS A 299 7.21 16.59 -12.91
C LYS A 299 7.16 18.07 -13.29
N VAL A 300 6.04 18.51 -13.85
CA VAL A 300 5.72 19.92 -14.10
C VAL A 300 4.27 20.17 -13.70
N LYS A 301 4.01 21.07 -12.73
CA LYS A 301 2.66 21.33 -12.19
C LYS A 301 1.64 21.80 -13.22
N SER A 302 2.07 22.63 -14.16
CA SER A 302 1.23 23.18 -15.22
C SER A 302 1.80 22.85 -16.57
N ASP A 303 1.73 21.57 -16.96
CA ASP A 303 2.27 21.10 -18.23
C ASP A 303 1.40 21.63 -19.42
N PRO A 304 1.92 22.56 -20.25
CA PRO A 304 1.16 23.18 -21.35
C PRO A 304 0.78 22.19 -22.48
N ARG A 305 1.36 20.99 -22.46
CA ARG A 305 1.08 19.92 -23.42
C ARG A 305 -0.23 19.22 -23.15
N VAL A 306 -0.75 19.32 -21.92
CA VAL A 306 -1.95 18.62 -21.46
C VAL A 306 -3.20 19.31 -21.98
N THR A 307 -4.13 18.56 -22.56
CA THR A 307 -5.42 19.10 -23.01
C THR A 307 -6.34 19.34 -21.80
N LYS A 308 -7.42 20.12 -22.00
CA LYS A 308 -8.41 20.37 -20.91
C LYS A 308 -9.06 19.08 -20.44
N PHE A 309 -9.45 18.23 -21.38
CA PHE A 309 -10.03 16.91 -21.07
C PHE A 309 -8.97 15.97 -20.47
N GLY A 310 -7.74 16.01 -21.01
CA GLY A 310 -6.60 15.27 -20.47
C GLY A 310 -6.28 15.61 -19.01
N LEU A 311 -6.45 16.87 -18.60
CA LEU A 311 -6.27 17.28 -17.21
C LEU A 311 -7.31 16.62 -16.29
N MET A 312 -8.57 16.54 -16.74
CA MET A 312 -9.62 15.84 -16.00
C MET A 312 -9.31 14.35 -15.86
N LEU A 313 -8.88 13.69 -16.93
CA LEU A 313 -8.51 12.27 -16.91
C LEU A 313 -7.34 12.00 -15.95
N ARG A 314 -6.32 12.86 -15.92
CA ARG A 314 -5.20 12.75 -15.00
C ARG A 314 -5.61 12.93 -13.55
N ARG A 315 -6.42 13.95 -13.25
CA ARG A 315 -6.93 14.20 -11.90
C ARG A 315 -7.76 13.04 -11.33
N SER A 316 -8.47 12.33 -12.19
CA SER A 316 -9.25 11.14 -11.82
C SER A 316 -8.49 9.83 -11.98
N SER A 317 -7.22 9.87 -12.49
CA SER A 317 -6.42 8.68 -12.85
C SER A 317 -7.11 7.76 -13.87
N LEU A 318 -8.11 8.24 -14.58
CA LEU A 318 -8.82 7.47 -15.61
C LEU A 318 -7.96 7.24 -16.86
N ASP A 319 -6.94 8.07 -17.07
CA ASP A 319 -5.96 7.88 -18.15
C ASP A 319 -5.16 6.59 -18.01
N GLU A 320 -5.07 6.02 -16.83
CA GLU A 320 -4.32 4.80 -16.55
C GLU A 320 -5.15 3.52 -16.67
N LEU A 321 -6.48 3.60 -16.83
CA LEU A 321 -7.36 2.42 -16.94
C LEU A 321 -6.96 1.44 -18.06
N PRO A 322 -6.48 1.88 -19.24
CA PRO A 322 -6.03 0.93 -20.28
C PRO A 322 -4.87 0.02 -19.87
N GLN A 323 -4.16 0.34 -18.76
CA GLN A 323 -3.12 -0.55 -18.20
C GLN A 323 -3.69 -1.89 -17.70
N LEU A 324 -5.00 -1.98 -17.43
CA LEU A 324 -5.66 -3.26 -17.15
C LEU A 324 -5.37 -4.30 -18.26
N LEU A 325 -5.19 -3.86 -19.51
CA LEU A 325 -4.75 -4.72 -20.60
C LEU A 325 -3.32 -5.23 -20.40
N ASN A 326 -2.39 -4.40 -19.90
CA ASN A 326 -1.04 -4.85 -19.56
C ASN A 326 -1.05 -5.88 -18.42
N VAL A 327 -1.95 -5.72 -17.44
CA VAL A 327 -2.11 -6.70 -16.35
C VAL A 327 -2.66 -8.01 -16.89
N TRP A 328 -3.68 -7.97 -17.72
CA TRP A 328 -4.25 -9.14 -18.38
C TRP A 328 -3.21 -9.91 -19.19
N LEU A 329 -2.40 -9.20 -19.98
CA LEU A 329 -1.34 -9.76 -20.81
C LEU A 329 -0.12 -10.26 -20.00
N GLY A 330 -0.05 -10.07 -18.69
CA GLY A 330 1.06 -10.54 -17.85
C GLY A 330 2.27 -9.62 -17.81
N GLN A 331 2.20 -8.46 -18.40
CA GLN A 331 3.29 -7.46 -18.40
C GLN A 331 3.31 -6.64 -17.10
N MET A 332 2.17 -6.57 -16.40
CA MET A 332 1.99 -5.86 -15.15
C MET A 332 1.17 -6.70 -14.15
N SER A 333 1.14 -6.24 -12.92
CA SER A 333 0.24 -6.64 -11.84
C SER A 333 -0.67 -5.47 -11.47
N LEU A 334 -1.77 -5.74 -10.78
CA LEU A 334 -2.58 -4.68 -10.18
C LEU A 334 -1.76 -3.90 -9.14
N VAL A 335 -0.99 -4.61 -8.31
CA VAL A 335 -0.16 -4.01 -7.25
C VAL A 335 1.31 -4.38 -7.43
N GLY A 336 2.18 -3.37 -7.41
CA GLY A 336 3.63 -3.53 -7.53
C GLY A 336 4.35 -2.20 -7.70
N PRO A 337 5.68 -2.20 -7.85
CA PRO A 337 6.46 -1.00 -8.18
C PRO A 337 5.98 -0.35 -9.48
N ARG A 338 5.83 0.98 -9.48
CA ARG A 338 5.41 1.69 -10.71
C ARG A 338 6.47 1.60 -11.80
N PRO A 339 6.13 1.18 -13.03
CA PRO A 339 7.11 1.10 -14.11
C PRO A 339 7.53 2.50 -14.59
N LEU A 340 8.83 2.73 -14.72
CA LEU A 340 9.38 4.00 -15.17
C LEU A 340 9.83 3.94 -16.64
N PRO A 341 9.89 5.11 -17.34
CA PRO A 341 10.46 5.21 -18.69
C PRO A 341 11.92 4.73 -18.73
N LEU A 342 12.35 4.22 -19.87
CA LEU A 342 13.74 3.82 -20.08
C LEU A 342 14.72 4.96 -19.74
N ARG A 343 14.42 6.18 -20.15
CA ARG A 343 15.23 7.38 -19.88
C ARG A 343 15.46 7.61 -18.38
N ASP A 344 14.44 7.39 -17.55
CA ASP A 344 14.53 7.60 -16.10
C ASP A 344 15.36 6.48 -15.46
N VAL A 345 15.24 5.25 -15.97
CA VAL A 345 15.99 4.07 -15.49
C VAL A 345 17.47 4.15 -15.85
N GLU A 346 17.87 4.84 -16.91
CA GLU A 346 19.27 5.10 -17.25
C GLU A 346 20.03 5.89 -16.17
N ARG A 347 19.28 6.61 -15.30
CA ARG A 347 19.82 7.40 -14.19
C ARG A 347 19.80 6.65 -12.86
N PHE A 348 19.44 5.36 -12.86
CA PHE A 348 19.31 4.56 -11.65
C PHE A 348 20.68 4.21 -11.09
N GLU A 349 20.78 4.25 -9.77
CA GLU A 349 21.83 3.57 -9.03
C GLU A 349 21.59 2.06 -9.02
N GLU A 350 22.61 1.26 -8.74
CA GLU A 350 22.56 -0.20 -8.79
C GLU A 350 21.45 -0.79 -7.91
N TRP A 351 21.27 -0.26 -6.70
CA TRP A 351 20.25 -0.73 -5.77
C TRP A 351 18.80 -0.44 -6.20
N HIS A 352 18.58 0.57 -7.05
CA HIS A 352 17.28 0.86 -7.60
C HIS A 352 16.75 -0.26 -8.50
N HIS A 353 17.65 -1.00 -9.15
CA HIS A 353 17.29 -2.07 -10.09
C HIS A 353 16.64 -3.28 -9.40
N VAL A 354 16.79 -3.43 -8.07
CA VAL A 354 16.12 -4.49 -7.28
C VAL A 354 14.60 -4.45 -7.45
N ARG A 355 14.02 -3.27 -7.69
CA ARG A 355 12.58 -3.10 -7.94
C ARG A 355 12.08 -3.82 -9.20
N HIS A 356 12.95 -4.15 -10.13
CA HIS A 356 12.61 -4.88 -11.34
C HIS A 356 12.55 -6.41 -11.15
N GLN A 357 12.86 -6.92 -9.98
CA GLN A 357 12.74 -8.36 -9.68
C GLN A 357 11.29 -8.84 -9.56
N VAL A 358 10.33 -7.93 -9.57
CA VAL A 358 8.89 -8.21 -9.50
C VAL A 358 8.15 -7.57 -10.67
N LEU A 359 6.93 -8.06 -10.96
CA LEU A 359 6.08 -7.41 -11.95
C LEU A 359 5.76 -5.98 -11.51
N PRO A 360 5.88 -4.99 -12.41
CA PRO A 360 5.46 -3.62 -12.13
C PRO A 360 3.95 -3.55 -11.92
N GLY A 361 3.50 -2.64 -11.04
CA GLY A 361 2.09 -2.47 -10.69
C GLY A 361 1.42 -1.28 -11.36
N MET A 362 0.08 -1.36 -11.51
CA MET A 362 -0.76 -0.18 -11.80
C MET A 362 -0.78 0.76 -10.59
N THR A 363 -0.90 0.20 -9.41
CA THR A 363 -0.73 0.92 -8.13
C THR A 363 0.37 0.27 -7.30
N GLY A 364 0.85 0.99 -6.29
CA GLY A 364 1.93 0.51 -5.42
C GLY A 364 2.02 1.30 -4.13
N LEU A 365 2.86 0.82 -3.22
CA LEU A 365 2.96 1.38 -1.87
C LEU A 365 3.33 2.87 -1.88
N TRP A 366 4.32 3.29 -2.68
CA TRP A 366 4.70 4.70 -2.75
C TRP A 366 3.60 5.57 -3.36
N GLN A 367 2.80 5.03 -4.29
CA GLN A 367 1.70 5.77 -4.93
C GLN A 367 0.58 6.12 -3.95
N ILE A 368 0.38 5.28 -2.91
CA ILE A 368 -0.60 5.54 -1.84
C ILE A 368 -0.02 6.29 -0.64
N SER A 369 1.31 6.37 -0.52
CA SER A 369 2.01 6.95 0.65
C SER A 369 2.36 8.43 0.50
N GLY A 370 1.78 9.14 -0.48
CA GLY A 370 2.05 10.56 -0.70
C GLY A 370 2.73 10.86 -2.03
N ARG A 371 2.20 10.32 -3.12
CA ARG A 371 2.69 10.42 -4.51
C ARG A 371 3.18 11.82 -4.92
N SER A 372 2.51 12.87 -4.48
CA SER A 372 2.81 14.27 -4.81
C SER A 372 3.84 14.91 -3.89
N GLU A 373 4.08 14.33 -2.71
CA GLU A 373 4.95 14.87 -1.67
C GLU A 373 6.36 14.27 -1.70
N ILE A 374 6.59 13.25 -2.54
CA ILE A 374 7.89 12.60 -2.70
C ILE A 374 8.67 13.34 -3.78
N ASP A 375 9.69 14.08 -3.37
CA ASP A 375 10.53 14.92 -4.24
C ASP A 375 11.79 14.20 -4.75
N GLU A 376 12.23 13.14 -4.05
CA GLU A 376 13.40 12.34 -4.41
C GLU A 376 12.99 10.91 -4.74
N PHE A 377 13.51 10.37 -5.83
CA PHE A 377 13.19 9.01 -6.26
C PHE A 377 13.65 7.94 -5.25
N ASP A 378 14.74 8.20 -4.55
CA ASP A 378 15.25 7.32 -3.49
C ASP A 378 14.17 6.95 -2.47
N ASP A 379 13.36 7.91 -2.06
CA ASP A 379 12.30 7.66 -1.08
C ASP A 379 11.18 6.80 -1.69
N ALA A 380 10.86 7.01 -2.98
CA ALA A 380 9.93 6.14 -3.71
C ALA A 380 10.50 4.72 -3.88
N ALA A 381 11.77 4.60 -4.24
CA ALA A 381 12.46 3.33 -4.40
C ALA A 381 12.51 2.54 -3.09
N ARG A 382 12.77 3.20 -1.95
CA ARG A 382 12.73 2.56 -0.62
C ARG A 382 11.35 2.00 -0.28
N LEU A 383 10.27 2.70 -0.63
CA LEU A 383 8.92 2.20 -0.45
C LEU A 383 8.62 1.01 -1.37
N ASP A 384 9.13 1.02 -2.61
CA ASP A 384 9.02 -0.13 -3.50
C ASP A 384 9.80 -1.35 -2.96
N LEU A 385 11.02 -1.15 -2.45
CA LEU A 385 11.78 -2.22 -1.82
C LEU A 385 11.09 -2.73 -0.55
N TYR A 386 10.53 -1.82 0.26
CA TYR A 386 9.74 -2.22 1.42
C TYR A 386 8.55 -3.10 1.01
N TYR A 387 7.84 -2.73 -0.06
CA TYR A 387 6.75 -3.54 -0.60
C TYR A 387 7.24 -4.94 -1.01
N ILE A 388 8.33 -5.02 -1.78
CA ILE A 388 8.92 -6.30 -2.21
C ILE A 388 9.30 -7.14 -1.00
N ASP A 389 9.92 -6.49 -0.02
CA ASP A 389 10.41 -7.11 1.19
C ASP A 389 9.32 -7.62 2.13
N HIS A 390 8.20 -6.96 2.20
CA HIS A 390 7.08 -7.29 3.10
C HIS A 390 5.84 -7.76 2.33
N TRP A 391 6.05 -8.18 1.07
CA TRP A 391 4.93 -8.58 0.25
C TRP A 391 4.09 -9.67 0.91
N SER A 392 2.81 -9.49 0.84
CA SER A 392 1.78 -10.46 1.20
C SER A 392 0.51 -10.14 0.43
N LEU A 393 -0.34 -11.14 0.22
CA LEU A 393 -1.66 -10.90 -0.39
C LEU A 393 -2.50 -9.87 0.40
N ASN A 394 -2.34 -9.83 1.73
CA ASN A 394 -3.03 -8.83 2.55
C ASN A 394 -2.53 -7.41 2.29
N LEU A 395 -1.23 -7.23 2.08
CA LEU A 395 -0.65 -5.94 1.72
C LEU A 395 -1.17 -5.47 0.35
N ASP A 396 -1.30 -6.38 -0.62
CA ASP A 396 -1.90 -6.07 -1.92
C ASP A 396 -3.35 -5.60 -1.78
N VAL A 397 -4.17 -6.31 -1.00
CA VAL A 397 -5.56 -5.91 -0.72
C VAL A 397 -5.61 -4.53 -0.03
N GLU A 398 -4.73 -4.27 0.95
CA GLU A 398 -4.65 -2.98 1.62
C GLU A 398 -4.31 -1.86 0.64
N ILE A 399 -3.32 -2.06 -0.24
CA ILE A 399 -2.93 -1.07 -1.27
C ILE A 399 -4.07 -0.81 -2.24
N LEU A 400 -4.76 -1.85 -2.74
CA LEU A 400 -5.91 -1.71 -3.63
C LEU A 400 -7.03 -0.89 -2.98
N MET A 401 -7.38 -1.19 -1.73
CA MET A 401 -8.42 -0.47 -1.01
C MET A 401 -8.06 1.00 -0.79
N GLN A 402 -6.79 1.28 -0.44
CA GLN A 402 -6.33 2.66 -0.30
C GLN A 402 -6.30 3.39 -1.64
N THR A 403 -5.93 2.72 -2.73
CA THR A 403 -5.97 3.28 -4.09
C THR A 403 -7.38 3.72 -4.47
N ILE A 404 -8.37 2.85 -4.28
CA ILE A 404 -9.78 3.19 -4.54
C ILE A 404 -10.20 4.42 -3.73
N ALA A 405 -9.85 4.47 -2.44
CA ALA A 405 -10.18 5.60 -1.57
C ALA A 405 -9.50 6.91 -2.02
N ILE A 406 -8.27 6.86 -2.55
CA ILE A 406 -7.54 8.02 -3.08
C ILE A 406 -8.18 8.51 -4.38
N VAL A 407 -8.47 7.60 -5.30
CA VAL A 407 -9.10 7.92 -6.61
C VAL A 407 -10.48 8.56 -6.39
N LEU A 408 -11.32 8.00 -5.52
CA LEU A 408 -12.64 8.55 -5.21
C LEU A 408 -12.59 9.93 -4.54
N ARG A 409 -11.51 10.24 -3.83
CA ARG A 409 -11.32 11.56 -3.18
C ARG A 409 -10.64 12.60 -4.08
N GLY A 410 -10.18 12.21 -5.26
CA GLY A 410 -9.48 13.10 -6.20
C GLY A 410 -8.20 13.73 -5.62
N ARG A 411 -7.53 13.08 -4.67
CA ARG A 411 -6.31 13.58 -4.03
C ARG A 411 -5.07 12.91 -4.64
N GLY A 412 -4.05 13.72 -4.97
CA GLY A 412 -2.73 13.23 -5.37
C GLY A 412 -2.53 13.00 -6.88
N ALA A 413 -3.41 13.49 -7.74
CA ALA A 413 -3.18 13.54 -9.17
C ALA A 413 -2.83 14.98 -9.60
N PHE A 414 -1.76 15.12 -10.38
CA PHE A 414 -1.33 16.37 -11.03
C PHE A 414 -1.84 16.42 -12.46
#